data_7b7dabc10bcfa70384dcfd2ae6597a3e
#
_entry.id   7b7dabc10bcfa70384dcfd2ae6597a3e
#
_cell.length_a   1.000
_cell.length_b   1.000
_cell.length_c   1.000
_cell.angle_alpha   90.00
_cell.angle_beta   90.00
_cell.angle_gamma   90.00
#
_symmetry.space_group_name_H-M   'P 1'
#
loop_
_entity.id
_entity.type
_entity.pdbx_description
1 polymer ?
#
loop_
_entity_poly.entity_id
_entity_poly.type
_entity_poly.pdbx_seq_one_letter_code
_entity_poly.pdbx_strand_id
1 'polypeptide(L)'
;MRYLQITFKITPDTELARELLVAMAGEVGCDSFSEGENVVKGYCLESVFDEQTLKEAISNFILPNIDIEYKVEKAEDKNWNEEWERDNFTPIIINNNCIICSVKEENPYRLVEKVEGREPLLVRIDPKQAFGSGTHETTQMIVSQLLEMNLNGTKVLDCGCGTGILGIVASKLGAAHVVGYDIDEWSVRNTIENAEANNVSLEVKEGDKQVIEKFSEKKFDVVIANINRNILLADMSAFVCAMKTKGILILSGF
;
A
#
# COMPACT_ATOMS: atom_id res chain seq x y z
N MET A 1 7.35 2.55 10.78
CA MET A 1 6.40 2.57 11.91
C MET A 1 6.73 1.43 12.85
N ARG A 2 6.52 1.56 14.16
CA ARG A 2 6.75 0.45 15.11
C ARG A 2 5.44 -0.21 15.42
N TYR A 3 5.40 -1.53 15.24
CA TYR A 3 4.24 -2.36 15.55
C TYR A 3 4.46 -3.14 16.85
N LEU A 4 3.37 -3.35 17.58
CA LEU A 4 3.27 -4.29 18.68
C LEU A 4 2.52 -5.53 18.19
N GLN A 5 2.98 -6.69 18.61
CA GLN A 5 2.28 -7.96 18.45
C GLN A 5 1.59 -8.30 19.77
N ILE A 6 0.30 -8.50 19.74
CA ILE A 6 -0.49 -8.96 20.87
C ILE A 6 -0.88 -10.41 20.59
N THR A 7 -0.32 -11.33 21.36
CA THR A 7 -0.67 -12.75 21.26
C THR A 7 -1.78 -13.05 22.27
N PHE A 8 -2.94 -13.43 21.78
CA PHE A 8 -4.09 -13.81 22.58
C PHE A 8 -4.21 -15.34 22.65
N LYS A 9 -4.50 -15.87 23.84
CA LYS A 9 -4.85 -17.26 24.06
C LYS A 9 -6.24 -17.33 24.66
N ILE A 10 -7.12 -18.07 24.03
CA ILE A 10 -8.55 -18.16 24.38
C ILE A 10 -8.84 -19.55 24.92
N THR A 11 -9.62 -19.62 26.01
CA THR A 11 -10.04 -20.89 26.60
C THR A 11 -11.50 -20.83 27.02
N PRO A 12 -12.42 -21.69 26.51
CA PRO A 12 -12.21 -22.63 25.40
C PRO A 12 -12.02 -21.94 24.04
N ASP A 13 -11.18 -22.53 23.20
CA ASP A 13 -10.89 -22.02 21.88
C ASP A 13 -11.97 -22.50 20.88
N THR A 14 -12.85 -21.60 20.48
CA THR A 14 -13.93 -21.85 19.53
C THR A 14 -13.87 -20.83 18.40
N GLU A 15 -14.36 -21.18 17.22
CA GLU A 15 -14.41 -20.30 16.04
C GLU A 15 -15.12 -18.97 16.38
N LEU A 16 -16.30 -19.05 17.02
CA LEU A 16 -17.03 -17.85 17.45
C LEU A 16 -16.24 -16.97 18.43
N ALA A 17 -15.51 -17.58 19.38
CA ALA A 17 -14.69 -16.82 20.32
C ALA A 17 -13.53 -16.11 19.62
N ARG A 18 -12.92 -16.74 18.61
CA ARG A 18 -11.87 -16.13 17.78
C ARG A 18 -12.40 -14.95 16.96
N GLU A 19 -13.53 -15.12 16.27
CA GLU A 19 -14.15 -14.04 15.49
C GLU A 19 -14.47 -12.81 16.34
N LEU A 20 -15.09 -13.04 17.51
CA LEU A 20 -15.42 -11.97 18.42
C LEU A 20 -14.18 -11.32 19.07
N LEU A 21 -13.12 -12.09 19.32
CA LEU A 21 -11.84 -11.55 19.77
C LEU A 21 -11.21 -10.66 18.72
N VAL A 22 -11.19 -11.09 17.45
CA VAL A 22 -10.67 -10.29 16.33
C VAL A 22 -11.45 -8.97 16.21
N ALA A 23 -12.78 -9.03 16.29
CA ALA A 23 -13.62 -7.83 16.26
C ALA A 23 -13.29 -6.87 17.42
N MET A 24 -13.23 -7.39 18.65
CA MET A 24 -12.87 -6.60 19.85
C MET A 24 -11.46 -6.01 19.73
N ALA A 25 -10.48 -6.80 19.30
CA ALA A 25 -9.10 -6.33 19.15
C ALA A 25 -8.96 -5.29 18.02
N GLY A 26 -9.78 -5.36 16.99
CA GLY A 26 -9.90 -4.31 15.96
C GLY A 26 -10.40 -2.98 16.53
N GLU A 27 -11.39 -3.02 17.44
CA GLU A 27 -11.89 -1.80 18.10
C GLU A 27 -10.85 -1.13 18.99
N VAL A 28 -9.91 -1.91 19.57
CA VAL A 28 -8.82 -1.37 20.39
C VAL A 28 -7.53 -1.06 19.61
N GLY A 29 -7.60 -1.06 18.28
CA GLY A 29 -6.56 -0.54 17.41
C GLY A 29 -5.67 -1.57 16.72
N CYS A 30 -6.00 -2.87 16.77
CA CYS A 30 -5.34 -3.86 15.92
C CYS A 30 -5.86 -3.73 14.48
N ASP A 31 -4.97 -3.65 13.51
CA ASP A 31 -5.29 -3.47 12.09
C ASP A 31 -5.06 -4.72 11.24
N SER A 32 -4.32 -5.70 11.78
CA SER A 32 -4.08 -6.97 11.11
C SER A 32 -4.00 -8.12 12.11
N PHE A 33 -4.32 -9.34 11.63
CA PHE A 33 -4.40 -10.53 12.45
C PHE A 33 -3.79 -11.74 11.75
N SER A 34 -3.21 -12.65 12.55
CA SER A 34 -2.82 -13.96 12.09
C SER A 34 -3.28 -15.02 13.10
N GLU A 35 -3.74 -16.16 12.60
CA GLU A 35 -4.19 -17.28 13.42
C GLU A 35 -3.11 -18.35 13.53
N GLY A 36 -2.94 -18.88 14.73
CA GLY A 36 -2.07 -19.99 15.03
C GLY A 36 -2.81 -21.09 15.79
N GLU A 37 -2.12 -22.18 16.09
CA GLU A 37 -2.67 -23.26 16.91
C GLU A 37 -2.93 -22.75 18.34
N ASN A 38 -4.20 -22.67 18.73
CA ASN A 38 -4.69 -22.15 20.02
C ASN A 38 -4.34 -20.69 20.35
N VAL A 39 -3.98 -19.87 19.38
CA VAL A 39 -3.66 -18.46 19.58
C VAL A 39 -4.14 -17.60 18.40
N VAL A 40 -4.50 -16.36 18.72
CA VAL A 40 -4.72 -15.31 17.73
C VAL A 40 -3.67 -14.23 17.99
N LYS A 41 -3.02 -13.74 16.95
CA LYS A 41 -2.08 -12.64 17.03
C LYS A 41 -2.68 -11.43 16.36
N GLY A 42 -2.79 -10.33 17.09
CA GLY A 42 -3.16 -9.02 16.57
C GLY A 42 -1.94 -8.11 16.48
N TYR A 43 -1.91 -7.26 15.49
CA TYR A 43 -0.84 -6.28 15.30
C TYR A 43 -1.44 -4.87 15.36
N CYS A 44 -0.81 -3.98 16.10
CA CYS A 44 -1.23 -2.59 16.17
C CYS A 44 -0.03 -1.64 16.23
N LEU A 45 -0.23 -0.40 15.80
CA LEU A 45 0.79 0.63 15.91
C LEU A 45 1.09 0.96 17.38
N GLU A 46 2.39 1.01 17.75
CA GLU A 46 2.83 1.37 19.12
C GLU A 46 2.27 2.73 19.56
N SER A 47 2.06 3.66 18.62
CA SER A 47 1.51 5.00 18.88
C SER A 47 0.00 5.04 19.14
N VAL A 48 -0.73 3.99 18.78
CA VAL A 48 -2.21 3.89 18.92
C VAL A 48 -2.58 2.96 20.07
N PHE A 49 -1.70 2.03 20.42
CA PHE A 49 -1.96 1.03 21.43
C PHE A 49 -2.10 1.62 22.84
N ASP A 50 -3.22 1.32 23.50
CA ASP A 50 -3.44 1.60 24.91
C ASP A 50 -3.80 0.30 25.66
N GLU A 51 -2.89 -0.13 26.53
CA GLU A 51 -3.06 -1.37 27.29
C GLU A 51 -4.25 -1.33 28.25
N GLN A 52 -4.62 -0.15 28.75
CA GLN A 52 -5.76 0.00 29.63
C GLN A 52 -7.08 -0.26 28.90
N THR A 53 -7.21 0.30 27.69
CA THR A 53 -8.35 0.06 26.79
C THR A 53 -8.48 -1.42 26.44
N LEU A 54 -7.34 -2.10 26.15
CA LEU A 54 -7.35 -3.54 25.91
C LEU A 54 -7.84 -4.35 27.13
N LYS A 55 -7.36 -4.03 28.33
CA LYS A 55 -7.80 -4.71 29.58
C LYS A 55 -9.30 -4.54 29.82
N GLU A 56 -9.81 -3.34 29.60
CA GLU A 56 -11.24 -3.05 29.73
C GLU A 56 -12.08 -3.82 28.71
N ALA A 57 -11.62 -3.89 27.45
CA ALA A 57 -12.29 -4.66 26.39
C ALA A 57 -12.32 -6.16 26.71
N ILE A 58 -11.22 -6.73 27.20
CA ILE A 58 -11.16 -8.14 27.62
C ILE A 58 -12.11 -8.40 28.81
N SER A 59 -12.12 -7.50 29.81
CA SER A 59 -12.99 -7.63 30.98
C SER A 59 -14.48 -7.58 30.62
N ASN A 60 -14.82 -6.90 29.53
CA ASN A 60 -16.17 -6.78 29.01
C ASN A 60 -16.45 -7.71 27.82
N PHE A 61 -15.63 -8.76 27.64
CA PHE A 61 -15.81 -9.66 26.51
C PHE A 61 -17.21 -10.29 26.50
N ILE A 62 -17.86 -10.27 25.33
CA ILE A 62 -19.30 -10.54 25.20
C ILE A 62 -19.67 -11.99 25.51
N LEU A 63 -18.77 -12.98 25.34
CA LEU A 63 -19.04 -14.36 25.62
C LEU A 63 -18.75 -14.70 27.08
N PRO A 64 -19.73 -15.28 27.83
CA PRO A 64 -19.49 -15.75 29.19
C PRO A 64 -18.61 -17.01 29.19
N ASN A 65 -17.84 -17.20 30.25
CA ASN A 65 -16.97 -18.37 30.48
C ASN A 65 -15.85 -18.53 29.42
N ILE A 66 -15.44 -17.46 28.79
CA ILE A 66 -14.22 -17.40 27.97
C ILE A 66 -13.14 -16.74 28.79
N ASP A 67 -12.02 -17.40 28.95
CA ASP A 67 -10.81 -16.85 29.52
C ASP A 67 -9.87 -16.39 28.40
N ILE A 68 -9.36 -15.15 28.51
CA ILE A 68 -8.48 -14.55 27.50
C ILE A 68 -7.20 -14.09 28.20
N GLU A 69 -6.13 -14.85 27.97
CA GLU A 69 -4.78 -14.43 28.31
C GLU A 69 -4.16 -13.69 27.14
N TYR A 70 -3.36 -12.64 27.42
CA TYR A 70 -2.65 -11.95 26.35
C TYR A 70 -1.22 -11.61 26.73
N LYS A 71 -0.37 -11.44 25.72
CA LYS A 71 1.03 -11.01 25.83
C LYS A 71 1.29 -9.96 24.78
N VAL A 72 1.84 -8.82 25.19
CA VAL A 72 2.26 -7.73 24.28
C VAL A 72 3.77 -7.78 24.12
N GLU A 73 4.22 -7.81 22.90
CA GLU A 73 5.66 -7.80 22.54
C GLU A 73 5.85 -6.80 21.40
N LYS A 74 7.07 -6.29 21.26
CA LYS A 74 7.41 -5.59 20.01
C LYS A 74 7.33 -6.59 18.88
N ALA A 75 6.57 -6.25 17.85
CA ALA A 75 6.57 -7.08 16.65
C ALA A 75 8.03 -7.20 16.15
N GLU A 76 8.47 -8.43 15.90
CA GLU A 76 9.76 -8.62 15.26
C GLU A 76 9.71 -7.90 13.92
N ASP A 77 10.78 -7.15 13.62
CA ASP A 77 10.98 -6.46 12.33
C ASP A 77 11.33 -7.49 11.23
N LYS A 78 10.60 -8.61 11.26
CA LYS A 78 10.67 -9.67 10.27
C LYS A 78 9.62 -9.40 9.20
N ASN A 79 10.11 -9.14 8.02
CA ASN A 79 9.30 -9.12 6.82
C ASN A 79 8.72 -10.53 6.54
N TRP A 80 7.61 -10.87 7.21
CA TRP A 80 6.92 -12.15 7.02
C TRP A 80 6.38 -12.33 5.61
N ASN A 81 6.21 -11.22 4.88
CA ASN A 81 5.81 -11.25 3.49
C ASN A 81 7.01 -11.52 2.55
N GLU A 82 8.24 -11.29 3.01
CA GLU A 82 9.42 -11.37 2.14
C GLU A 82 9.67 -12.75 1.53
N GLU A 83 9.42 -13.82 2.29
CA GLU A 83 9.51 -15.19 1.77
C GLU A 83 8.29 -15.56 0.92
N TRP A 84 7.08 -15.15 1.32
CA TRP A 84 5.85 -15.49 0.63
C TRP A 84 5.63 -14.67 -0.64
N GLU A 85 5.88 -13.37 -0.60
CA GLU A 85 5.78 -12.47 -1.78
C GLU A 85 6.95 -12.72 -2.75
N ARG A 86 8.12 -13.09 -2.22
CA ARG A 86 9.32 -13.34 -3.01
C ARG A 86 9.21 -14.58 -3.90
N ASP A 87 8.50 -15.62 -3.43
CA ASP A 87 8.38 -16.90 -4.14
C ASP A 87 7.05 -17.05 -4.92
N ASN A 88 6.07 -16.17 -4.69
CA ASN A 88 4.71 -16.29 -5.24
C ASN A 88 4.20 -15.05 -6.00
N PHE A 89 5.05 -14.07 -6.30
CA PHE A 89 4.60 -12.92 -7.09
C PHE A 89 4.27 -13.36 -8.53
N THR A 90 2.98 -13.64 -8.75
CA THR A 90 2.50 -13.97 -10.10
C THR A 90 2.44 -12.68 -10.93
N PRO A 91 3.08 -12.63 -12.11
CA PRO A 91 3.01 -11.47 -12.98
C PRO A 91 1.57 -11.10 -13.31
N ILE A 92 1.28 -9.80 -13.24
CA ILE A 92 -0.04 -9.22 -13.49
C ILE A 92 -0.03 -8.61 -14.89
N ILE A 93 -1.02 -8.96 -15.70
CA ILE A 93 -1.18 -8.46 -17.05
C ILE A 93 -2.37 -7.52 -17.10
N ILE A 94 -2.14 -6.28 -17.51
CA ILE A 94 -3.19 -5.26 -17.62
C ILE A 94 -3.42 -4.92 -19.08
N ASN A 95 -4.62 -5.19 -19.58
CA ASN A 95 -5.08 -4.90 -20.95
C ASN A 95 -4.15 -5.41 -22.06
N ASN A 96 -3.37 -6.46 -21.82
CA ASN A 96 -2.28 -6.92 -22.70
C ASN A 96 -1.23 -5.85 -23.06
N ASN A 97 -1.26 -4.70 -22.41
CA ASN A 97 -0.40 -3.54 -22.70
C ASN A 97 0.60 -3.23 -21.57
N CYS A 98 0.43 -3.81 -20.37
CA CYS A 98 1.35 -3.65 -19.26
C CYS A 98 1.54 -4.97 -18.53
N ILE A 99 2.78 -5.27 -18.18
CA ILE A 99 3.16 -6.41 -17.32
C ILE A 99 3.78 -5.85 -16.06
N ILE A 100 3.20 -6.20 -14.91
CA ILE A 100 3.78 -5.95 -13.59
C ILE A 100 4.35 -7.27 -13.10
N CYS A 101 5.63 -7.32 -12.78
CA CYS A 101 6.29 -8.53 -12.31
C CYS A 101 7.33 -8.25 -11.23
N SER A 102 7.80 -9.29 -10.56
CA SER A 102 8.93 -9.18 -9.65
C SER A 102 10.18 -8.68 -10.36
N VAL A 103 11.03 -7.93 -9.65
CA VAL A 103 12.38 -7.54 -10.14
C VAL A 103 13.23 -8.76 -10.53
N LYS A 104 12.94 -9.95 -10.00
CA LYS A 104 13.64 -11.22 -10.27
C LYS A 104 13.08 -12.02 -11.44
N GLU A 105 11.95 -11.60 -12.05
CA GLU A 105 11.35 -12.33 -13.17
C GLU A 105 12.25 -12.26 -14.39
N GLU A 106 12.80 -13.40 -14.82
CA GLU A 106 13.74 -13.48 -15.94
C GLU A 106 13.06 -13.40 -17.31
N ASN A 107 11.84 -13.92 -17.41
CA ASN A 107 11.11 -13.97 -18.70
C ASN A 107 9.68 -13.42 -18.56
N PRO A 108 9.52 -12.12 -18.33
CA PRO A 108 8.20 -11.52 -18.08
C PRO A 108 7.25 -11.60 -19.29
N TYR A 109 7.77 -11.66 -20.50
CA TYR A 109 6.97 -11.67 -21.74
C TYR A 109 6.39 -13.02 -22.11
N ARG A 110 6.74 -14.11 -21.40
CA ARG A 110 6.22 -15.47 -21.67
C ARG A 110 4.70 -15.60 -21.51
N LEU A 111 4.10 -14.68 -20.75
CA LEU A 111 2.68 -14.73 -20.36
C LEU A 111 1.79 -13.87 -21.26
N VAL A 112 2.36 -13.13 -22.18
CA VAL A 112 1.61 -12.23 -23.06
C VAL A 112 1.69 -12.75 -24.48
N GLU A 113 0.53 -12.95 -25.11
CA GLU A 113 0.49 -13.18 -26.55
C GLU A 113 1.04 -11.95 -27.26
N LYS A 114 2.00 -12.16 -28.17
CA LYS A 114 2.59 -11.06 -28.94
C LYS A 114 1.48 -10.36 -29.72
N VAL A 115 1.10 -9.19 -29.25
CA VAL A 115 0.27 -8.29 -30.05
C VAL A 115 1.18 -7.70 -31.11
N GLU A 116 0.84 -7.90 -32.39
CA GLU A 116 1.64 -7.37 -33.51
C GLU A 116 1.86 -5.86 -33.34
N GLY A 117 3.13 -5.46 -33.22
CA GLY A 117 3.59 -4.09 -33.40
C GLY A 117 3.86 -3.28 -32.11
N ARG A 118 3.60 -3.79 -30.91
CA ARG A 118 3.94 -3.06 -29.70
C ARG A 118 4.28 -4.01 -28.54
N GLU A 119 5.46 -3.83 -27.94
CA GLU A 119 5.79 -4.53 -26.69
C GLU A 119 5.00 -3.93 -25.52
N PRO A 120 4.45 -4.77 -24.63
CA PRO A 120 3.79 -4.28 -23.42
C PRO A 120 4.76 -3.51 -22.53
N LEU A 121 4.26 -2.50 -21.84
CA LEU A 121 5.00 -1.76 -20.83
C LEU A 121 5.41 -2.73 -19.71
N LEU A 122 6.71 -2.86 -19.45
CA LEU A 122 7.21 -3.69 -18.37
C LEU A 122 7.48 -2.85 -17.12
N VAL A 123 6.87 -3.24 -16.01
CA VAL A 123 7.05 -2.63 -14.68
C VAL A 123 7.53 -3.70 -13.71
N ARG A 124 8.69 -3.48 -13.11
CA ARG A 124 9.32 -4.38 -12.15
C ARG A 124 9.13 -3.85 -10.75
N ILE A 125 8.55 -4.65 -9.86
CA ILE A 125 8.28 -4.26 -8.47
C ILE A 125 8.85 -5.31 -7.51
N ASP A 126 9.52 -4.83 -6.47
CA ASP A 126 9.84 -5.59 -5.26
C ASP A 126 9.07 -4.91 -4.12
N PRO A 127 7.90 -5.39 -3.72
CA PRO A 127 7.01 -4.68 -2.81
C PRO A 127 7.57 -4.55 -1.39
N LYS A 128 8.50 -5.42 -0.99
CA LYS A 128 9.04 -5.46 0.36
C LYS A 128 7.94 -5.28 1.41
N GLN A 129 8.07 -4.26 2.29
CA GLN A 129 7.07 -3.92 3.32
C GLN A 129 6.14 -2.78 2.87
N ALA A 130 6.26 -2.28 1.63
CA ALA A 130 5.46 -1.18 1.14
C ALA A 130 4.14 -1.68 0.53
N PHE A 131 3.06 -0.91 0.71
CA PHE A 131 1.79 -1.17 0.06
C PHE A 131 1.88 -0.90 -1.46
N GLY A 132 1.12 -1.66 -2.26
CA GLY A 132 1.05 -1.41 -3.70
C GLY A 132 1.85 -2.41 -4.54
N SER A 133 1.80 -3.72 -4.21
CA SER A 133 2.39 -4.80 -5.05
C SER A 133 1.82 -4.87 -6.46
N GLY A 134 0.70 -4.19 -6.75
CA GLY A 134 -0.03 -4.27 -8.01
C GLY A 134 -1.15 -5.32 -8.00
N THR A 135 -1.20 -6.19 -7.00
CA THR A 135 -2.23 -7.25 -6.90
C THR A 135 -3.62 -6.68 -6.61
N HIS A 136 -3.70 -5.52 -5.97
CA HIS A 136 -4.98 -4.90 -5.64
C HIS A 136 -5.68 -4.37 -6.89
N GLU A 137 -6.97 -4.64 -7.01
CA GLU A 137 -7.79 -4.26 -8.18
C GLU A 137 -7.76 -2.76 -8.46
N THR A 138 -7.78 -1.92 -7.42
CA THR A 138 -7.72 -0.45 -7.56
C THR A 138 -6.42 0.01 -8.23
N THR A 139 -5.29 -0.60 -7.89
CA THR A 139 -4.01 -0.32 -8.54
C THR A 139 -4.05 -0.68 -10.03
N GLN A 140 -4.60 -1.85 -10.35
CA GLN A 140 -4.74 -2.29 -11.74
C GLN A 140 -5.67 -1.39 -12.55
N MET A 141 -6.79 -0.93 -11.94
CA MET A 141 -7.71 0.03 -12.57
C MET A 141 -7.03 1.36 -12.87
N ILE A 142 -6.25 1.90 -11.94
CA ILE A 142 -5.51 3.15 -12.17
C ILE A 142 -4.45 2.96 -13.25
N VAL A 143 -3.69 1.86 -13.22
CA VAL A 143 -2.72 1.56 -14.28
C VAL A 143 -3.41 1.47 -15.64
N SER A 144 -4.55 0.76 -15.73
CA SER A 144 -5.36 0.70 -16.95
C SER A 144 -5.73 2.10 -17.46
N GLN A 145 -6.17 2.98 -16.57
CA GLN A 145 -6.52 4.36 -16.92
C GLN A 145 -5.30 5.16 -17.40
N LEU A 146 -4.14 5.00 -16.74
CA LEU A 146 -2.90 5.68 -17.15
C LEU A 146 -2.42 5.24 -18.53
N LEU A 147 -2.61 3.95 -18.90
CA LEU A 147 -2.26 3.41 -20.21
C LEU A 147 -3.08 4.04 -21.37
N GLU A 148 -4.27 4.55 -21.08
CA GLU A 148 -5.14 5.23 -22.04
C GLU A 148 -4.85 6.73 -22.16
N MET A 149 -4.06 7.28 -21.22
CA MET A 149 -3.74 8.71 -21.18
C MET A 149 -2.49 9.05 -22.00
N ASN A 150 -2.45 10.24 -22.55
CA ASN A 150 -1.22 10.81 -23.11
C ASN A 150 -0.48 11.55 -21.99
N LEU A 151 0.51 10.90 -21.39
CA LEU A 151 1.32 11.47 -20.31
C LEU A 151 2.61 12.14 -20.80
N ASN A 152 2.87 12.15 -22.09
CA ASN A 152 4.12 12.71 -22.63
C ASN A 152 4.29 14.19 -22.26
N GLY A 153 5.39 14.50 -21.58
CA GLY A 153 5.71 15.86 -21.13
C GLY A 153 4.92 16.38 -19.92
N THR A 154 4.06 15.55 -19.33
CA THR A 154 3.23 15.95 -18.16
C THR A 154 4.01 15.93 -16.85
N LYS A 155 3.47 16.62 -15.84
CA LYS A 155 3.88 16.55 -14.43
C LYS A 155 2.85 15.77 -13.65
N VAL A 156 3.30 14.72 -12.95
CA VAL A 156 2.43 13.81 -12.19
C VAL A 156 2.80 13.85 -10.72
N LEU A 157 1.79 13.87 -9.85
CA LEU A 157 1.93 13.74 -8.39
C LEU A 157 1.28 12.42 -7.96
N ASP A 158 2.04 11.58 -7.26
CA ASP A 158 1.60 10.30 -6.68
C ASP A 158 1.53 10.45 -5.15
N CYS A 159 0.32 10.51 -4.62
CA CYS A 159 0.04 10.78 -3.21
C CYS A 159 -0.14 9.45 -2.46
N GLY A 160 0.72 9.18 -1.46
CA GLY A 160 0.80 7.87 -0.82
C GLY A 160 1.36 6.84 -1.81
N CYS A 161 2.59 7.07 -2.27
CA CYS A 161 3.14 6.35 -3.42
C CYS A 161 3.45 4.87 -3.15
N GLY A 162 3.58 4.43 -1.89
CA GLY A 162 3.84 3.04 -1.51
C GLY A 162 5.07 2.45 -2.20
N THR A 163 4.87 1.44 -3.06
CA THR A 163 5.93 0.85 -3.90
C THR A 163 6.39 1.76 -5.04
N GLY A 164 5.68 2.86 -5.31
CA GLY A 164 5.92 3.76 -6.43
C GLY A 164 5.36 3.27 -7.78
N ILE A 165 4.60 2.20 -7.80
CA ILE A 165 4.12 1.57 -9.05
C ILE A 165 3.40 2.55 -9.98
N LEU A 166 2.53 3.41 -9.46
CA LEU A 166 1.74 4.36 -10.25
C LEU A 166 2.64 5.47 -10.83
N GLY A 167 3.54 6.00 -10.03
CA GLY A 167 4.54 6.97 -10.47
C GLY A 167 5.50 6.40 -11.51
N ILE A 168 5.94 5.13 -11.35
CA ILE A 168 6.79 4.42 -12.31
C ILE A 168 6.07 4.24 -13.63
N VAL A 169 4.80 3.79 -13.62
CA VAL A 169 3.98 3.67 -14.83
C VAL A 169 3.87 5.02 -15.52
N ALA A 170 3.54 6.09 -14.80
CA ALA A 170 3.43 7.43 -15.36
C ALA A 170 4.75 7.90 -16.01
N SER A 171 5.88 7.66 -15.35
CA SER A 171 7.21 8.00 -15.89
C SER A 171 7.52 7.22 -17.17
N LYS A 172 7.25 5.90 -17.21
CA LYS A 172 7.45 5.07 -18.40
C LYS A 172 6.53 5.45 -19.56
N LEU A 173 5.37 6.04 -19.28
CA LEU A 173 4.44 6.59 -20.27
C LEU A 173 4.83 8.00 -20.77
N GLY A 174 5.98 8.52 -20.34
CA GLY A 174 6.55 9.76 -20.86
C GLY A 174 6.29 11.01 -20.00
N ALA A 175 5.81 10.86 -18.76
CA ALA A 175 5.72 11.99 -17.84
C ALA A 175 7.11 12.61 -17.65
N ALA A 176 7.22 13.94 -17.85
CA ALA A 176 8.48 14.64 -17.78
C ALA A 176 8.98 14.83 -16.34
N HIS A 177 8.07 14.82 -15.38
CA HIS A 177 8.39 14.96 -13.97
C HIS A 177 7.36 14.25 -13.12
N VAL A 178 7.80 13.31 -12.30
CA VAL A 178 6.96 12.57 -11.36
C VAL A 178 7.45 12.83 -9.96
N VAL A 179 6.54 13.28 -9.11
CA VAL A 179 6.77 13.46 -7.67
C VAL A 179 5.92 12.46 -6.92
N GLY A 180 6.50 11.76 -5.98
CA GLY A 180 5.80 10.89 -5.05
C GLY A 180 6.03 11.33 -3.61
N TYR A 181 5.08 11.09 -2.73
CA TYR A 181 5.30 11.17 -1.29
C TYR A 181 4.55 10.07 -0.54
N ASP A 182 5.10 9.70 0.58
CA ASP A 182 4.48 8.77 1.53
C ASP A 182 4.84 9.15 2.96
N ILE A 183 3.97 8.85 3.92
CA ILE A 183 4.23 9.07 5.35
C ILE A 183 5.19 8.04 5.93
N ASP A 184 5.35 6.92 5.25
CA ASP A 184 6.15 5.80 5.68
C ASP A 184 7.53 5.81 5.02
N GLU A 185 8.59 5.87 5.82
CA GLU A 185 9.98 5.88 5.35
C GLU A 185 10.33 4.64 4.50
N TRP A 186 9.75 3.46 4.83
CA TRP A 186 9.97 2.24 4.05
C TRP A 186 9.37 2.33 2.66
N SER A 187 8.17 2.89 2.55
CA SER A 187 7.51 3.16 1.27
C SER A 187 8.34 4.11 0.41
N VAL A 188 8.87 5.18 0.99
CA VAL A 188 9.74 6.14 0.30
C VAL A 188 11.00 5.45 -0.25
N ARG A 189 11.68 4.65 0.57
CA ARG A 189 12.86 3.89 0.15
C ARG A 189 12.53 2.89 -0.95
N ASN A 190 11.44 2.14 -0.77
CA ASN A 190 11.01 1.13 -1.72
C ASN A 190 10.61 1.75 -3.07
N THR A 191 9.92 2.90 -3.07
CA THR A 191 9.65 3.66 -4.29
C THR A 191 10.94 4.00 -5.05
N ILE A 192 11.99 4.47 -4.35
CA ILE A 192 13.26 4.83 -4.97
C ILE A 192 13.92 3.61 -5.59
N GLU A 193 14.01 2.49 -4.85
CA GLU A 193 14.62 1.24 -5.33
C GLU A 193 13.87 0.66 -6.53
N ASN A 194 12.54 0.67 -6.50
CA ASN A 194 11.72 0.23 -7.63
C ASN A 194 11.85 1.15 -8.85
N ALA A 195 11.96 2.47 -8.65
CA ALA A 195 12.22 3.41 -9.74
C ALA A 195 13.57 3.12 -10.42
N GLU A 196 14.62 2.88 -9.64
CA GLU A 196 15.95 2.47 -10.14
C GLU A 196 15.88 1.16 -10.94
N ALA A 197 15.19 0.13 -10.40
CA ALA A 197 14.99 -1.16 -11.09
C ALA A 197 14.24 -1.02 -12.42
N ASN A 198 13.47 0.03 -12.59
CA ASN A 198 12.75 0.36 -13.82
C ASN A 198 13.47 1.34 -14.73
N ASN A 199 14.66 1.82 -14.35
CA ASN A 199 15.43 2.85 -15.06
C ASN A 199 14.62 4.16 -15.26
N VAL A 200 13.85 4.56 -14.25
CA VAL A 200 13.12 5.83 -14.22
C VAL A 200 13.54 6.67 -13.01
N SER A 201 13.32 7.98 -13.08
CA SER A 201 13.63 8.89 -11.99
C SER A 201 12.35 9.51 -11.44
N LEU A 202 12.12 9.34 -10.15
CA LEU A 202 11.04 9.96 -9.41
C LEU A 202 11.62 10.86 -8.31
N GLU A 203 11.03 12.03 -8.11
CA GLU A 203 11.33 12.87 -6.93
C GLU A 203 10.44 12.38 -5.78
N VAL A 204 11.00 11.68 -4.79
CA VAL A 204 10.23 11.08 -3.70
C VAL A 204 10.54 11.78 -2.38
N LYS A 205 9.51 12.05 -1.58
CA LYS A 205 9.61 12.73 -0.28
C LYS A 205 8.86 11.96 0.81
N GLU A 206 9.46 11.89 1.98
CA GLU A 206 8.77 11.46 3.19
C GLU A 206 7.90 12.59 3.73
N GLY A 207 6.66 12.29 4.09
CA GLY A 207 5.72 13.20 4.73
C GLY A 207 4.29 13.04 4.24
N ASP A 208 3.44 13.91 4.77
CA ASP A 208 2.02 14.00 4.45
C ASP A 208 1.73 15.06 3.37
N LYS A 209 0.46 15.50 3.27
CA LYS A 209 0.03 16.58 2.34
C LYS A 209 0.84 17.89 2.45
N GLN A 210 1.54 18.15 3.56
CA GLN A 210 2.37 19.36 3.70
C GLN A 210 3.56 19.31 2.72
N VAL A 211 3.94 18.14 2.26
CA VAL A 211 4.92 17.98 1.18
C VAL A 211 4.45 18.69 -0.10
N ILE A 212 3.13 18.66 -0.38
CA ILE A 212 2.54 19.28 -1.56
C ILE A 212 2.80 20.79 -1.57
N GLU A 213 2.77 21.44 -0.42
CA GLU A 213 3.00 22.88 -0.29
C GLU A 213 4.41 23.27 -0.76
N LYS A 214 5.40 22.41 -0.59
CA LYS A 214 6.77 22.61 -1.05
C LYS A 214 6.89 22.58 -2.58
N PHE A 215 5.87 22.01 -3.25
CA PHE A 215 5.76 21.96 -4.71
C PHE A 215 4.75 22.97 -5.28
N SER A 216 4.28 23.91 -4.49
CA SER A 216 3.20 24.86 -4.83
C SER A 216 3.43 25.65 -6.13
N GLU A 217 4.68 25.86 -6.54
CA GLU A 217 5.03 26.43 -7.83
C GLU A 217 5.00 25.43 -9.00
N LYS A 218 4.97 24.12 -8.70
CA LYS A 218 5.01 23.05 -9.70
C LYS A 218 3.63 22.40 -9.84
N LYS A 219 2.66 23.13 -10.37
CA LYS A 219 1.32 22.56 -10.60
C LYS A 219 1.37 21.35 -11.51
N PHE A 220 0.67 20.30 -11.11
CA PHE A 220 0.64 19.00 -11.76
C PHE A 220 -0.50 18.90 -12.78
N ASP A 221 -0.21 18.20 -13.87
CA ASP A 221 -1.21 17.87 -14.90
C ASP A 221 -2.10 16.73 -14.43
N VAL A 222 -1.53 15.79 -13.67
CA VAL A 222 -2.22 14.64 -13.10
C VAL A 222 -1.85 14.51 -11.63
N VAL A 223 -2.85 14.30 -10.78
CA VAL A 223 -2.68 13.95 -9.35
C VAL A 223 -3.35 12.60 -9.14
N ILE A 224 -2.62 11.66 -8.56
CA ILE A 224 -3.08 10.29 -8.28
C ILE A 224 -3.06 10.10 -6.77
N ALA A 225 -4.13 9.53 -6.21
CA ALA A 225 -4.17 9.14 -4.81
C ALA A 225 -4.96 7.84 -4.65
N ASN A 226 -4.24 6.74 -4.40
CA ASN A 226 -4.81 5.42 -4.09
C ASN A 226 -4.59 5.12 -2.61
N ILE A 227 -5.32 5.82 -1.75
CA ILE A 227 -5.15 5.82 -0.29
C ILE A 227 -6.50 5.73 0.41
N ASN A 228 -6.48 5.55 1.73
CA ASN A 228 -7.68 5.43 2.55
C ASN A 228 -8.65 6.61 2.34
N ARG A 229 -9.95 6.31 2.25
CA ARG A 229 -11.05 7.27 2.05
C ARG A 229 -11.01 8.48 3.01
N ASN A 230 -10.71 8.26 4.28
CA ASN A 230 -10.72 9.33 5.28
C ASN A 230 -9.58 10.34 5.00
N ILE A 231 -8.42 9.85 4.57
CA ILE A 231 -7.29 10.70 4.16
C ILE A 231 -7.63 11.44 2.87
N LEU A 232 -8.25 10.76 1.87
CA LEU A 232 -8.71 11.41 0.65
C LEU A 232 -9.60 12.61 0.95
N LEU A 233 -10.59 12.45 1.85
CA LEU A 233 -11.50 13.53 2.25
C LEU A 233 -10.78 14.67 2.97
N ALA A 234 -9.84 14.35 3.85
CA ALA A 234 -9.08 15.33 4.62
C ALA A 234 -8.09 16.13 3.75
N ASP A 235 -7.58 15.53 2.68
CA ASP A 235 -6.50 16.10 1.86
C ASP A 235 -6.97 16.63 0.51
N MET A 236 -8.27 16.49 0.19
CA MET A 236 -8.85 16.88 -1.09
C MET A 236 -8.51 18.32 -1.51
N SER A 237 -8.55 19.28 -0.57
CA SER A 237 -8.21 20.66 -0.84
C SER A 237 -6.75 20.84 -1.28
N ALA A 238 -5.83 20.08 -0.67
CA ALA A 238 -4.41 20.11 -1.03
C ALA A 238 -4.18 19.53 -2.44
N PHE A 239 -4.85 18.41 -2.77
CA PHE A 239 -4.78 17.83 -4.11
C PHE A 239 -5.25 18.80 -5.19
N VAL A 240 -6.41 19.44 -4.98
CA VAL A 240 -6.94 20.44 -5.92
C VAL A 240 -6.00 21.63 -6.06
N CYS A 241 -5.42 22.12 -4.96
CA CYS A 241 -4.45 23.22 -5.01
C CYS A 241 -3.17 22.87 -5.76
N ALA A 242 -2.74 21.61 -5.73
CA ALA A 242 -1.56 21.13 -6.45
C ALA A 242 -1.77 21.04 -7.96
N MET A 243 -3.00 20.96 -8.42
CA MET A 243 -3.35 20.73 -9.82
C MET A 243 -3.28 22.01 -10.65
N LYS A 244 -2.96 21.85 -11.93
CA LYS A 244 -3.21 22.85 -12.96
C LYS A 244 -4.71 23.02 -13.22
N THR A 245 -5.08 24.18 -13.77
CA THR A 245 -6.42 24.34 -14.36
C THR A 245 -6.63 23.26 -15.44
N LYS A 246 -7.72 22.51 -15.37
CA LYS A 246 -8.02 21.34 -16.22
C LYS A 246 -7.08 20.14 -15.98
N GLY A 247 -6.36 20.08 -14.87
CA GLY A 247 -5.64 18.88 -14.44
C GLY A 247 -6.60 17.73 -14.14
N ILE A 248 -6.07 16.52 -14.16
CA ILE A 248 -6.83 15.29 -13.91
C ILE A 248 -6.52 14.81 -12.48
N LEU A 249 -7.57 14.47 -11.73
CA LEU A 249 -7.47 13.86 -10.41
C LEU A 249 -7.99 12.42 -10.48
N ILE A 250 -7.14 11.46 -10.14
CA ILE A 250 -7.48 10.03 -10.09
C ILE A 250 -7.46 9.60 -8.64
N LEU A 251 -8.60 9.14 -8.15
CA LEU A 251 -8.79 8.73 -6.76
C LEU A 251 -9.24 7.28 -6.68
N SER A 252 -8.76 6.56 -5.68
CA SER A 252 -9.23 5.23 -5.32
C SER A 252 -8.91 4.93 -3.86
N GLY A 253 -9.49 3.86 -3.31
CA GLY A 253 -9.33 3.46 -1.92
C GLY A 253 -10.53 3.83 -1.03
N PHE A 254 -11.72 3.95 -1.63
CA PHE A 254 -12.99 4.26 -0.93
C PHE A 254 -14.03 3.17 -1.10
#